data_b26441a79a2bb5acc536d5cda417fabf
#
_entry.id   b26441a79a2bb5acc536d5cda417fabf
#
_cell.length_a   1.000
_cell.length_b   1.000
_cell.length_c   1.000
_cell.angle_alpha   90.00
_cell.angle_beta   90.00
_cell.angle_gamma   90.00
#
_symmetry.space_group_name_H-M   'P 1'
#
loop_
_entity.id
_entity.type
_entity.pdbx_description
1 polymer ?
#
loop_
_entity_poly.entity_id
_entity_poly.type
_entity_poly.pdbx_seq_one_letter_code
_entity_poly.pdbx_strand_id
1 'polypeptide(L)'
;MILVSACLLNHPVRYKGDGNPCPLLLALLAKGKGEEIFPFCPEVSGGLPTPRPPAEIKGGTGADVLQLKAKVVNKEGQDVTAAFIDGAQKCAQLCKEKGITVAILKQRSPSCGSKAIYDGTFSGKTIAGKGVTAALLTSLGIKVYGEEDLTPELLDKLL
;
A
#
# COMPACT_ATOMS: atom_id res chain seq x y z
N MET A 1 6.72 9.41 -13.49
CA MET A 1 7.04 8.30 -12.56
C MET A 1 5.84 8.02 -11.69
N ILE A 2 5.49 6.77 -11.51
CA ILE A 2 4.42 6.33 -10.63
C ILE A 2 5.00 5.48 -9.50
N LEU A 3 4.42 5.58 -8.31
CA LEU A 3 4.77 4.72 -7.19
C LEU A 3 3.90 3.47 -7.24
N VAL A 4 4.49 2.31 -7.01
CA VAL A 4 3.80 1.02 -7.08
C VAL A 4 4.13 0.20 -5.84
N SER A 5 3.13 -0.43 -5.22
CA SER A 5 3.38 -1.41 -4.16
C SER A 5 4.35 -2.48 -4.66
N ALA A 6 5.48 -2.63 -4.00
CA ALA A 6 6.55 -3.50 -4.47
C ALA A 6 6.11 -4.95 -4.67
N CYS A 7 5.15 -5.44 -3.87
CA CYS A 7 4.61 -6.78 -4.02
C CYS A 7 3.90 -7.01 -5.36
N LEU A 8 3.34 -5.95 -5.96
CA LEU A 8 2.69 -6.04 -7.28
C LEU A 8 3.69 -6.27 -8.41
N LEU A 9 4.96 -5.99 -8.16
CA LEU A 9 6.08 -6.30 -9.06
C LEU A 9 6.77 -7.60 -8.66
N ASN A 10 6.13 -8.41 -7.85
CA ASN A 10 6.61 -9.70 -7.35
C ASN A 10 7.81 -9.60 -6.40
N HIS A 11 8.06 -8.44 -5.77
CA HIS A 11 9.06 -8.37 -4.71
C HIS A 11 8.57 -9.17 -3.49
N PRO A 12 9.44 -9.94 -2.83
CA PRO A 12 9.05 -10.81 -1.71
C PRO A 12 8.92 -10.04 -0.39
N VAL A 13 8.03 -9.05 -0.36
CA VAL A 13 7.88 -8.10 0.76
C VAL A 13 6.56 -8.22 1.51
N ARG A 14 5.67 -9.12 1.08
CA ARG A 14 4.42 -9.39 1.81
C ARG A 14 4.71 -10.09 3.13
N TYR A 15 3.73 -10.07 4.04
CA TYR A 15 3.90 -10.66 5.38
C TYR A 15 4.34 -12.13 5.36
N LYS A 16 3.98 -12.89 4.32
CA LYS A 16 4.42 -14.29 4.14
C LYS A 16 5.83 -14.43 3.57
N GLY A 17 6.46 -13.33 3.14
CA GLY A 17 7.74 -13.37 2.45
C GLY A 17 7.62 -13.66 0.96
N ASP A 18 6.44 -13.48 0.37
CA ASP A 18 6.19 -13.63 -1.06
C ASP A 18 5.86 -12.30 -1.72
N GLY A 19 5.61 -12.33 -3.02
CA GLY A 19 5.04 -11.24 -3.80
C GLY A 19 3.57 -11.50 -4.13
N ASN A 20 2.97 -10.56 -4.85
CA ASN A 20 1.62 -10.71 -5.40
C ASN A 20 1.61 -10.06 -6.78
N PRO A 21 2.21 -10.73 -7.79
CA PRO A 21 2.48 -10.10 -9.08
C PRO A 21 1.21 -9.67 -9.80
N CYS A 22 1.25 -8.45 -10.36
CA CYS A 22 0.22 -7.93 -11.23
C CYS A 22 0.68 -8.06 -12.69
N PRO A 23 0.03 -8.89 -13.52
CA PRO A 23 0.49 -9.13 -14.89
C PRO A 23 0.64 -7.87 -15.75
N LEU A 24 -0.28 -6.92 -15.61
CA LEU A 24 -0.21 -5.67 -16.38
C LEU A 24 1.03 -4.84 -16.04
N LEU A 25 1.41 -4.79 -14.76
CA LEU A 25 2.61 -4.07 -14.33
C LEU A 25 3.89 -4.80 -14.74
N LEU A 26 3.91 -6.12 -14.64
CA LEU A 26 5.05 -6.91 -15.10
C LEU A 26 5.26 -6.77 -16.61
N ALA A 27 4.17 -6.66 -17.38
CA ALA A 27 4.25 -6.40 -18.81
C ALA A 27 4.92 -5.06 -19.12
N LEU A 28 4.68 -4.02 -18.30
CA LEU A 28 5.35 -2.72 -18.47
C LEU A 28 6.85 -2.83 -18.23
N LEU A 29 7.28 -3.59 -17.23
CA LEU A 29 8.71 -3.83 -16.99
C LEU A 29 9.35 -4.56 -18.18
N ALA A 30 8.67 -5.55 -18.73
CA ALA A 30 9.15 -6.29 -19.90
C ALA A 30 9.30 -5.41 -21.14
N LYS A 31 8.50 -4.32 -21.23
CA LYS A 31 8.59 -3.32 -22.32
C LYS A 31 9.64 -2.24 -22.08
N GLY A 32 10.44 -2.35 -21.02
CA GLY A 32 11.47 -1.37 -20.70
C GLY A 32 10.98 -0.10 -20.00
N LYS A 33 9.77 -0.13 -19.42
CA LYS A 33 9.18 1.03 -18.72
C LYS A 33 9.55 1.10 -17.24
N GLY A 34 10.54 0.33 -16.80
CA GLY A 34 10.93 0.26 -15.39
C GLY A 34 11.37 1.58 -14.79
N GLU A 35 11.93 2.49 -15.59
CA GLU A 35 12.36 3.82 -15.12
C GLU A 35 11.18 4.73 -14.71
N GLU A 36 9.98 4.43 -15.19
CA GLU A 36 8.77 5.18 -14.90
C GLU A 36 8.03 4.65 -13.65
N ILE A 37 8.54 3.56 -13.06
CA ILE A 37 7.90 2.87 -11.94
C ILE A 37 8.84 2.84 -10.75
N PHE A 38 8.37 3.32 -9.60
CA PHE A 38 9.10 3.27 -8.34
C PHE A 38 8.45 2.28 -7.38
N PRO A 39 9.10 1.14 -7.08
CA PRO A 39 8.55 0.17 -6.13
C PRO A 39 8.74 0.62 -4.69
N PHE A 40 7.74 0.39 -3.85
CA PHE A 40 7.79 0.76 -2.44
C PHE A 40 6.90 -0.17 -1.61
N CYS A 41 7.38 -0.56 -0.43
CA CYS A 41 6.58 -1.27 0.56
C CYS A 41 6.55 -0.48 1.87
N PRO A 42 5.42 0.17 2.22
CA PRO A 42 5.34 0.97 3.44
C PRO A 42 5.61 0.17 4.71
N GLU A 43 5.20 -1.09 4.77
CA GLU A 43 5.39 -1.92 5.95
C GLU A 43 6.86 -2.23 6.20
N VAL A 44 7.59 -2.63 5.16
CA VAL A 44 9.04 -2.86 5.24
C VAL A 44 9.78 -1.56 5.56
N SER A 45 9.40 -0.47 4.90
CA SER A 45 10.03 0.85 5.14
C SER A 45 9.75 1.38 6.53
N GLY A 46 8.64 0.99 7.15
CA GLY A 46 8.31 1.31 8.54
C GLY A 46 9.05 0.46 9.57
N GLY A 47 9.90 -0.46 9.12
CA GLY A 47 10.74 -1.27 9.98
C GLY A 47 10.20 -2.65 10.33
N LEU A 48 9.11 -3.08 9.71
CA LEU A 48 8.57 -4.42 9.96
C LEU A 48 9.38 -5.49 9.22
N PRO A 49 9.65 -6.64 9.88
CA PRO A 49 10.41 -7.72 9.26
C PRO A 49 9.60 -8.45 8.19
N THR A 50 10.29 -9.21 7.36
CA THR A 50 9.68 -10.13 6.39
C THR A 50 10.30 -11.52 6.60
N PRO A 51 9.55 -12.59 6.88
CA PRO A 51 8.11 -12.61 7.11
C PRO A 51 7.68 -11.95 8.44
N ARG A 52 6.39 -11.70 8.57
CA ARG A 52 5.79 -11.08 9.77
C ARG A 52 4.34 -11.55 9.93
N PRO A 53 3.75 -11.44 11.14
CA PRO A 53 2.32 -11.71 11.30
C PRO A 53 1.49 -10.73 10.47
N PRO A 54 0.36 -11.18 9.87
CA PRO A 54 -0.55 -10.26 9.21
C PRO A 54 -1.14 -9.27 10.21
N ALA A 55 -1.44 -8.06 9.75
CA ALA A 55 -2.00 -7.01 10.57
C ALA A 55 -3.31 -6.48 9.97
N GLU A 56 -4.18 -5.94 10.82
CA GLU A 56 -5.42 -5.30 10.41
C GLU A 56 -5.65 -4.04 11.22
N ILE A 57 -6.40 -3.09 10.66
CA ILE A 57 -6.80 -1.88 11.38
C ILE A 57 -8.00 -2.20 12.28
N LYS A 58 -7.88 -1.89 13.56
CA LYS A 58 -8.98 -2.02 14.53
C LYS A 58 -9.54 -0.64 14.90
N GLY A 59 -10.85 -0.52 14.85
CA GLY A 59 -11.56 0.67 15.32
C GLY A 59 -11.74 1.76 14.27
N GLY A 60 -11.50 1.47 13.00
CA GLY A 60 -11.71 2.44 11.94
C GLY A 60 -10.94 2.15 10.67
N THR A 61 -10.55 3.21 9.97
CA THR A 61 -9.84 3.16 8.70
C THR A 61 -8.44 3.77 8.83
N GLY A 62 -7.69 3.82 7.73
CA GLY A 62 -6.35 4.41 7.71
C GLY A 62 -6.34 5.88 8.11
N ALA A 63 -7.37 6.66 7.74
CA ALA A 63 -7.49 8.04 8.17
C ALA A 63 -7.62 8.15 9.70
N ASP A 64 -8.36 7.24 10.31
CA ASP A 64 -8.51 7.19 11.77
C ASP A 64 -7.19 6.83 12.45
N VAL A 65 -6.41 5.94 11.86
CA VAL A 65 -5.08 5.58 12.36
C VAL A 65 -4.16 6.80 12.36
N LEU A 66 -4.16 7.57 11.28
CA LEU A 66 -3.35 8.80 11.18
C LEU A 66 -3.71 9.83 12.23
N GLN A 67 -4.96 9.85 12.69
CA GLN A 67 -5.45 10.72 13.75
C GLN A 67 -5.36 10.09 15.15
N LEU A 68 -4.76 8.91 15.26
CA LEU A 68 -4.65 8.12 16.50
C LEU A 68 -6.00 7.73 17.11
N LYS A 69 -7.03 7.63 16.29
CA LYS A 69 -8.38 7.19 16.67
C LYS A 69 -8.61 5.70 16.45
N ALA A 70 -7.73 5.06 15.71
CA ALA A 70 -7.73 3.62 15.46
C ALA A 70 -6.31 3.09 15.53
N LYS A 71 -6.15 1.78 15.65
CA LYS A 71 -4.84 1.13 15.77
C LYS A 71 -4.66 0.09 14.70
N VAL A 72 -3.40 -0.19 14.36
CA VAL A 72 -3.03 -1.36 13.55
C VAL A 72 -2.47 -2.41 14.50
N VAL A 73 -3.06 -3.59 14.48
CA VAL A 73 -2.71 -4.69 15.38
C VAL A 73 -2.43 -5.93 14.55
N ASN A 74 -1.36 -6.66 14.86
CA ASN A 74 -1.07 -7.91 14.17
C ASN A 74 -1.87 -9.08 14.79
N LYS A 75 -1.82 -10.23 14.13
CA LYS A 75 -2.57 -11.42 14.53
C LYS A 75 -2.15 -11.95 15.92
N GLU A 76 -0.94 -11.61 16.36
CA GLU A 76 -0.44 -11.96 17.71
C GLU A 76 -0.84 -10.94 18.78
N GLY A 77 -1.64 -9.95 18.45
CA GLY A 77 -2.12 -8.92 19.37
C GLY A 77 -1.17 -7.77 19.61
N GLN A 78 -0.07 -7.69 18.89
CA GLN A 78 0.90 -6.61 19.04
C GLN A 78 0.44 -5.36 18.30
N ASP A 79 0.60 -4.19 18.92
CA ASP A 79 0.32 -2.90 18.31
C ASP A 79 1.49 -2.50 17.40
N VAL A 80 1.22 -2.41 16.11
CA VAL A 80 2.22 -2.02 15.10
C VAL A 80 1.87 -0.68 14.43
N THR A 81 1.01 0.11 15.07
CA THR A 81 0.54 1.40 14.56
C THR A 81 1.70 2.33 14.18
N ALA A 82 2.70 2.47 15.06
CA ALA A 82 3.82 3.37 14.81
C ALA A 82 4.59 3.02 13.53
N ALA A 83 4.81 1.72 13.28
CA ALA A 83 5.48 1.26 12.06
C ALA A 83 4.66 1.58 10.80
N PHE A 84 3.35 1.44 10.86
CA PHE A 84 2.45 1.76 9.72
C PHE A 84 2.43 3.26 9.45
N ILE A 85 2.38 4.10 10.48
CA ILE A 85 2.43 5.56 10.32
C ILE A 85 3.80 5.98 9.77
N ASP A 86 4.89 5.45 10.31
CA ASP A 86 6.24 5.77 9.84
C ASP A 86 6.43 5.38 8.37
N GLY A 87 5.99 4.20 7.98
CA GLY A 87 6.04 3.75 6.58
C GLY A 87 5.23 4.63 5.64
N ALA A 88 4.05 5.07 6.07
CA ALA A 88 3.22 5.99 5.31
C ALA A 88 3.89 7.35 5.13
N GLN A 89 4.48 7.89 6.19
CA GLN A 89 5.20 9.17 6.14
C GLN A 89 6.42 9.10 5.24
N LYS A 90 7.20 8.02 5.28
CA LYS A 90 8.34 7.80 4.37
C LYS A 90 7.89 7.73 2.91
N CYS A 91 6.77 7.06 2.66
CA CYS A 91 6.18 6.99 1.33
C CYS A 91 5.79 8.39 0.82
N ALA A 92 5.10 9.17 1.65
CA ALA A 92 4.70 10.53 1.31
C ALA A 92 5.90 11.44 1.04
N GLN A 93 6.94 11.33 1.85
CA GLN A 93 8.17 12.10 1.67
C GLN A 93 8.86 11.75 0.34
N LEU A 94 8.92 10.46 0.01
CA LEU A 94 9.49 10.00 -1.26
C LEU A 94 8.71 10.56 -2.45
N CYS A 95 7.39 10.52 -2.39
CA CYS A 95 6.54 11.08 -3.44
C CYS A 95 6.80 12.57 -3.65
N LYS A 96 6.95 13.32 -2.55
CA LYS A 96 7.26 14.74 -2.60
C LYS A 96 8.62 15.00 -3.25
N GLU A 97 9.64 14.28 -2.84
CA GLU A 97 11.00 14.44 -3.35
C GLU A 97 11.10 14.13 -4.84
N LYS A 98 10.38 13.14 -5.32
CA LYS A 98 10.42 12.68 -6.71
C LYS A 98 9.33 13.29 -7.59
N GLY A 99 8.46 14.13 -7.05
CA GLY A 99 7.34 14.72 -7.78
C GLY A 99 6.30 13.69 -8.25
N ILE A 100 6.12 12.61 -7.49
CA ILE A 100 5.17 11.55 -7.81
C ILE A 100 3.76 12.01 -7.45
N THR A 101 2.83 11.92 -8.40
CA THR A 101 1.44 12.33 -8.22
C THR A 101 0.43 11.19 -8.37
N VAL A 102 0.90 10.00 -8.74
CA VAL A 102 0.07 8.80 -8.94
C VAL A 102 0.71 7.61 -8.25
N ALA A 103 -0.10 6.83 -7.55
CA ALA A 103 0.31 5.59 -6.91
C ALA A 103 -0.64 4.45 -7.26
N ILE A 104 -0.08 3.26 -7.46
CA ILE A 104 -0.83 2.02 -7.65
C ILE A 104 -0.48 1.12 -6.47
N LEU A 105 -1.45 0.89 -5.60
CA LEU A 105 -1.23 0.23 -4.32
C LEU A 105 -2.03 -1.06 -4.21
N LYS A 106 -1.48 -2.04 -3.48
CA LYS A 106 -2.11 -3.34 -3.26
C LYS A 106 -3.41 -3.20 -2.49
N GLN A 107 -4.50 -3.67 -3.08
CA GLN A 107 -5.84 -3.63 -2.48
C GLN A 107 -5.92 -4.49 -1.22
N ARG A 108 -6.79 -4.11 -0.30
CA ARG A 108 -7.12 -4.76 0.97
C ARG A 108 -5.99 -4.78 2.01
N SER A 109 -4.82 -4.29 1.69
CA SER A 109 -3.72 -4.13 2.65
C SER A 109 -4.06 -3.05 3.69
N PRO A 110 -3.70 -3.24 4.97
CA PRO A 110 -3.91 -2.19 5.99
C PRO A 110 -3.09 -0.92 5.74
N SER A 111 -2.03 -1.00 4.94
CA SER A 111 -1.27 0.19 4.51
C SER A 111 -1.71 0.70 3.14
N CYS A 112 -1.94 -0.18 2.19
CA CYS A 112 -2.03 0.14 0.77
C CYS A 112 -3.45 0.13 0.19
N GLY A 113 -4.43 -0.46 0.85
CA GLY A 113 -5.79 -0.58 0.32
C GLY A 113 -6.36 0.78 -0.07
N SER A 114 -6.86 0.91 -1.31
CA SER A 114 -7.42 2.17 -1.81
C SER A 114 -8.93 2.26 -1.65
N LYS A 115 -9.64 1.14 -1.63
CA LYS A 115 -11.11 1.08 -1.56
C LYS A 115 -11.62 0.23 -0.41
N ALA A 116 -10.92 -0.85 -0.07
CA ALA A 116 -11.34 -1.78 0.95
C ALA A 116 -10.14 -2.22 1.79
N ILE A 117 -10.40 -2.49 3.05
CA ILE A 117 -9.45 -3.04 4.02
C ILE A 117 -10.16 -4.12 4.83
N TYR A 118 -9.40 -4.99 5.49
CA TYR A 118 -9.99 -5.94 6.44
C TYR A 118 -10.49 -5.21 7.68
N ASP A 119 -11.52 -5.76 8.33
CA ASP A 119 -12.29 -5.08 9.38
C ASP A 119 -11.68 -5.13 10.79
N GLY A 120 -10.53 -5.74 10.95
CA GLY A 120 -9.84 -5.85 12.25
C GLY A 120 -10.17 -7.10 13.04
N THR A 121 -11.06 -7.98 12.54
CA THR A 121 -11.47 -9.21 13.24
C THR A 121 -10.66 -10.44 12.84
N PHE A 122 -9.79 -10.32 11.85
CA PHE A 122 -9.02 -11.44 11.28
C PHE A 122 -9.92 -12.58 10.78
N SER A 123 -11.09 -12.24 10.27
CA SER A 123 -12.11 -13.19 9.79
C SER A 123 -12.26 -13.23 8.27
N GLY A 124 -11.45 -12.46 7.53
CA GLY A 124 -11.56 -12.32 6.08
C GLY A 124 -12.62 -11.33 5.63
N LYS A 125 -13.31 -10.66 6.55
CA LYS A 125 -14.30 -9.64 6.22
C LYS A 125 -13.64 -8.31 5.92
N THR A 126 -14.15 -7.62 4.90
CA THR A 126 -13.66 -6.29 4.49
C THR A 126 -14.70 -5.21 4.74
N ILE A 127 -14.22 -4.00 4.90
CA ILE A 127 -15.04 -2.78 4.97
C ILE A 127 -14.55 -1.78 3.93
N ALA A 128 -15.42 -0.86 3.54
CA ALA A 128 -15.03 0.25 2.70
C ALA A 128 -14.11 1.18 3.49
N GLY A 129 -12.97 1.52 2.91
CA GLY A 129 -11.99 2.40 3.56
C GLY A 129 -10.62 2.25 2.94
N LYS A 130 -9.71 3.14 3.33
CA LYS A 130 -8.32 3.14 2.86
C LYS A 130 -7.38 2.65 3.95
N GLY A 131 -6.28 2.03 3.54
CA GLY A 131 -5.16 1.75 4.42
C GLY A 131 -4.44 3.03 4.83
N VAL A 132 -3.49 2.92 5.75
CA VAL A 132 -2.82 4.08 6.34
C VAL A 132 -2.07 4.91 5.29
N THR A 133 -1.27 4.25 4.45
CA THR A 133 -0.51 4.93 3.37
C THR A 133 -1.44 5.50 2.30
N ALA A 134 -2.42 4.71 1.85
CA ALA A 134 -3.38 5.18 0.85
C ALA A 134 -4.13 6.42 1.33
N ALA A 135 -4.54 6.45 2.59
CA ALA A 135 -5.22 7.61 3.19
C ALA A 135 -4.31 8.84 3.22
N LEU A 136 -3.06 8.68 3.65
CA LEU A 136 -2.11 9.80 3.69
C LEU A 136 -1.83 10.36 2.31
N LEU A 137 -1.52 9.51 1.34
CA LEU A 137 -1.23 9.94 -0.04
C LEU A 137 -2.43 10.65 -0.65
N THR A 138 -3.64 10.13 -0.45
CA THR A 138 -4.86 10.75 -0.94
C THR A 138 -5.05 12.14 -0.33
N SER A 139 -4.80 12.31 0.97
CA SER A 139 -4.91 13.61 1.66
C SER A 139 -3.93 14.65 1.12
N LEU A 140 -2.83 14.21 0.51
CA LEU A 140 -1.81 15.08 -0.08
C LEU A 140 -2.05 15.35 -1.58
N GLY A 141 -3.19 14.92 -2.12
CA GLY A 141 -3.54 15.13 -3.52
C GLY A 141 -2.95 14.13 -4.50
N ILE A 142 -2.33 13.07 -4.00
CA ILE A 142 -1.82 11.99 -4.87
C ILE A 142 -2.99 11.09 -5.24
N LYS A 143 -3.10 10.77 -6.52
CA LYS A 143 -4.15 9.89 -7.02
C LYS A 143 -3.76 8.44 -6.78
N VAL A 144 -4.56 7.71 -6.03
CA VAL A 144 -4.29 6.33 -5.63
C VAL A 144 -5.24 5.37 -6.35
N TYR A 145 -4.67 4.39 -7.03
CA TYR A 145 -5.38 3.28 -7.66
C TYR A 145 -5.03 1.97 -6.98
N GLY A 146 -5.95 1.01 -7.01
CA GLY A 146 -5.64 -0.38 -6.69
C GLY A 146 -5.29 -1.17 -7.95
N GLU A 147 -4.70 -2.34 -7.78
CA GLU A 147 -4.39 -3.20 -8.93
C GLU A 147 -5.65 -3.62 -9.69
N GLU A 148 -6.79 -3.66 -9.02
CA GLU A 148 -8.07 -4.03 -9.63
C GLU A 148 -8.64 -2.94 -10.54
N ASP A 149 -8.15 -1.70 -10.44
CA ASP A 149 -8.55 -0.57 -11.29
C ASP A 149 -7.80 -0.55 -12.62
N LEU A 150 -6.75 -1.33 -12.75
CA LEU A 150 -5.83 -1.23 -13.89
C LEU A 150 -6.42 -1.84 -15.15
N THR A 151 -6.29 -1.08 -16.25
CA THR A 151 -6.51 -1.54 -17.61
C THR A 151 -5.33 -1.06 -18.46
N PRO A 152 -5.09 -1.67 -19.64
CA PRO A 152 -4.06 -1.14 -20.53
C PRO A 152 -4.25 0.34 -20.88
N GLU A 153 -5.51 0.75 -21.07
CA GLU A 153 -5.86 2.14 -21.39
C GLU A 153 -5.52 3.10 -20.25
N LEU A 154 -5.82 2.71 -19.01
CA LEU A 154 -5.47 3.53 -17.85
C LEU A 154 -3.97 3.67 -17.70
N LEU A 155 -3.22 2.57 -17.85
CA LEU A 155 -1.75 2.60 -17.76
C LEU A 155 -1.13 3.49 -18.84
N ASP A 156 -1.65 3.46 -20.06
CA ASP A 156 -1.20 4.33 -21.14
C ASP A 156 -1.41 5.81 -20.78
N LYS A 157 -2.49 6.15 -20.09
CA LYS A 157 -2.75 7.53 -19.63
C LYS A 157 -1.82 7.97 -18.51
N LEU A 158 -1.41 7.04 -17.65
CA LEU A 158 -0.58 7.34 -16.47
C LEU A 158 0.91 7.44 -16.81
N LEU A 159 1.31 6.88 -17.91
CA LEU A 159 2.70 6.83 -18.41
C LEU A 159 2.80 7.61 -19.73
#